data_87ddf2e812b3fd7c67f4dbd703420f45
#
_entry.id   87ddf2e812b3fd7c67f4dbd703420f45
#
_cell.length_a   1.000
_cell.length_b   1.000
_cell.length_c   1.000
_cell.angle_alpha   90.00
_cell.angle_beta   90.00
_cell.angle_gamma   90.00
#
_symmetry.space_group_name_H-M   'P 1'
#
loop_
_entity.id
_entity.type
_entity.pdbx_description
1 polymer ?
#
loop_
_entity_poly.entity_id
_entity_poly.type
_entity_poly.pdbx_seq_one_letter_code
_entity_poly.pdbx_strand_id
1 'polypeptide(L)'
;MHKMQLQLFAELIPAAGKIKRKWMAHYIDAALPSANKADYSRLGKDLEEYIVEMNANVETRNNIWGETSVNLDSYQPQASTDPYYAEIGEPLFDRLQGIVDERQTLDDLKTSVVEVHLWDPVEAADGTYVAYKEDAIIEVSSYGGDTTGYQIPFNVHHTGNRVKGKFVLATKTFTADA
;
A
#
# COMPACT_ATOMS: atom_id res chain seq x y z
N MET A 1 -40.10 14.25 -5.84
CA MET A 1 -39.08 13.27 -5.45
C MET A 1 -37.75 14.02 -5.24
N HIS A 2 -37.44 14.37 -4.00
CA HIS A 2 -36.15 15.02 -3.65
C HIS A 2 -35.06 13.97 -3.64
N LYS A 3 -34.12 14.07 -4.59
CA LYS A 3 -32.88 13.32 -4.48
C LYS A 3 -32.08 13.95 -3.35
N MET A 4 -31.99 13.27 -2.20
CA MET A 4 -30.98 13.59 -1.19
C MET A 4 -29.62 13.35 -1.83
N GLN A 5 -28.91 14.43 -2.19
CA GLN A 5 -27.49 14.35 -2.42
C GLN A 5 -26.82 14.09 -1.07
N LEU A 6 -26.36 12.86 -0.89
CA LEU A 6 -25.41 12.53 0.17
C LEU A 6 -24.09 13.25 -0.21
N GLN A 7 -23.98 14.51 0.19
CA GLN A 7 -22.68 15.15 0.24
C GLN A 7 -21.89 14.44 1.33
N LEU A 8 -21.11 13.42 0.97
CA LEU A 8 -19.94 13.08 1.76
C LEU A 8 -19.18 14.40 1.92
N PHE A 9 -19.04 14.87 3.15
CA PHE A 9 -18.17 15.98 3.50
C PHE A 9 -16.73 15.57 3.16
N ALA A 10 -16.35 15.76 1.89
CA ALA A 10 -14.95 15.77 1.54
C ALA A 10 -14.37 16.97 2.27
N GLU A 11 -13.64 16.71 3.36
CA GLU A 11 -12.91 17.76 4.06
C GLU A 11 -12.01 18.43 3.04
N LEU A 12 -12.27 19.71 2.77
CA LEU A 12 -11.48 20.49 1.82
C LEU A 12 -10.01 20.43 2.26
N ILE A 13 -9.16 19.90 1.40
CA ILE A 13 -7.73 19.87 1.62
C ILE A 13 -7.23 21.30 1.51
N PRO A 14 -6.66 21.89 2.56
CA PRO A 14 -6.22 23.28 2.53
C PRO A 14 -5.05 23.46 1.54
N ALA A 15 -4.98 24.61 0.89
CA ALA A 15 -3.91 24.94 -0.05
C ALA A 15 -2.51 24.99 0.60
N ALA A 16 -2.44 25.13 1.94
CA ALA A 16 -1.20 25.11 2.71
C ALA A 16 -1.45 24.53 4.11
N GLY A 17 -0.46 23.82 4.66
CA GLY A 17 -0.51 23.25 6.01
C GLY A 17 0.05 21.83 6.08
N LYS A 18 -0.08 21.20 7.24
CA LYS A 18 0.37 19.82 7.43
C LYS A 18 -0.56 18.84 6.71
N ILE A 19 0.01 17.93 5.95
CA ILE A 19 -0.72 16.79 5.34
C ILE A 19 -1.14 15.84 6.46
N LYS A 20 -2.45 15.60 6.57
CA LYS A 20 -2.99 14.62 7.53
C LYS A 20 -2.79 13.20 7.00
N ARG A 21 -2.50 12.25 7.91
CA ARG A 21 -2.29 10.84 7.55
C ARG A 21 -3.45 10.25 6.72
N LYS A 22 -4.68 10.60 7.04
CA LYS A 22 -5.89 10.15 6.31
C LYS A 22 -5.96 10.58 4.84
N TRP A 23 -5.12 11.53 4.41
CA TRP A 23 -5.02 11.97 3.03
C TRP A 23 -4.02 11.16 2.20
N MET A 24 -3.34 10.19 2.82
CA MET A 24 -2.56 9.18 2.12
C MET A 24 -3.27 7.83 2.26
N ALA A 25 -3.70 7.27 1.14
CA ALA A 25 -4.35 5.97 1.12
C ALA A 25 -3.44 4.93 0.45
N HIS A 26 -3.45 3.71 0.99
CA HIS A 26 -2.74 2.59 0.43
C HIS A 26 -3.74 1.50 0.05
N TYR A 27 -3.52 0.90 -1.11
CA TYR A 27 -4.30 -0.20 -1.64
C TYR A 27 -3.37 -1.34 -2.02
N ILE A 28 -3.75 -2.57 -1.73
CA ILE A 28 -3.02 -3.77 -2.10
C ILE A 28 -3.88 -4.61 -3.05
N ASP A 29 -3.25 -5.19 -4.06
CA ASP A 29 -3.94 -6.05 -5.01
C ASP A 29 -4.07 -7.46 -4.45
N ALA A 30 -5.29 -7.86 -4.11
CA ALA A 30 -5.60 -9.18 -3.60
C ALA A 30 -5.72 -10.25 -4.71
N ALA A 31 -5.84 -9.85 -5.97
CA ALA A 31 -6.06 -10.77 -7.11
C ALA A 31 -4.76 -11.35 -7.69
N LEU A 32 -3.61 -10.69 -7.50
CA LEU A 32 -2.33 -11.20 -8.01
C LEU A 32 -1.83 -12.40 -7.18
N PRO A 33 -1.08 -13.34 -7.80
CA PRO A 33 -0.74 -13.40 -9.23
C PRO A 33 -1.78 -14.09 -10.11
N SER A 34 -2.91 -14.49 -9.54
CA SER A 34 -3.85 -15.43 -10.19
C SER A 34 -4.81 -14.77 -11.18
N ALA A 35 -4.90 -13.45 -11.25
CA ALA A 35 -5.83 -12.76 -12.14
C ALA A 35 -5.18 -11.64 -12.96
N ASN A 36 -5.72 -11.43 -14.18
CA ASN A 36 -5.26 -10.35 -15.07
C ASN A 36 -5.83 -8.97 -14.70
N LYS A 37 -6.84 -8.92 -13.82
CA LYS A 37 -7.46 -7.68 -13.35
C LYS A 37 -7.21 -7.53 -11.86
N ALA A 38 -6.66 -6.39 -11.49
CA ALA A 38 -6.42 -6.06 -10.09
C ALA A 38 -7.72 -5.96 -9.29
N ASP A 39 -7.69 -6.46 -8.05
CA ASP A 39 -8.72 -6.27 -7.04
C ASP A 39 -8.10 -5.61 -5.82
N TYR A 40 -8.21 -4.28 -5.78
CA TYR A 40 -7.54 -3.47 -4.76
C TYR A 40 -8.34 -3.40 -3.46
N SER A 41 -7.82 -3.97 -2.40
CA SER A 41 -8.27 -3.79 -1.03
C SER A 41 -7.56 -2.60 -0.38
N ARG A 42 -8.32 -1.73 0.31
CA ARG A 42 -7.74 -0.58 1.01
C ARG A 42 -7.14 -1.03 2.33
N LEU A 43 -5.87 -0.69 2.56
CA LEU A 43 -5.20 -0.89 3.83
C LEU A 43 -5.54 0.21 4.83
N GLY A 44 -5.59 -0.14 6.12
CA GLY A 44 -5.76 0.83 7.21
C GLY A 44 -6.99 0.64 8.08
N LYS A 45 -7.87 -0.31 7.78
CA LYS A 45 -8.93 -0.69 8.71
C LYS A 45 -8.29 -1.32 9.95
N ASP A 46 -8.66 -0.82 11.12
CA ASP A 46 -8.13 -1.27 12.41
C ASP A 46 -6.61 -1.08 12.61
N LEU A 47 -5.93 -0.36 11.70
CA LEU A 47 -4.53 0.01 11.83
C LEU A 47 -4.41 1.41 12.42
N GLU A 48 -3.69 1.56 13.52
CA GLU A 48 -3.31 2.85 14.07
C GLU A 48 -2.19 3.51 13.28
N GLU A 49 -1.30 2.68 12.73
CA GLU A 49 -0.12 3.11 12.00
C GLU A 49 0.14 2.23 10.77
N TYR A 50 0.58 2.85 9.68
CA TYR A 50 1.13 2.18 8.51
C TYR A 50 2.24 3.05 7.95
N ILE A 51 3.48 2.62 8.13
CA ILE A 51 4.70 3.32 7.69
C ILE A 51 5.41 2.44 6.67
N VAL A 52 5.85 3.06 5.57
CA VAL A 52 6.78 2.45 4.63
C VAL A 52 8.20 2.87 5.04
N GLU A 53 8.95 1.95 5.61
CA GLU A 53 10.35 2.14 5.96
C GLU A 53 11.21 2.02 4.71
N MET A 54 12.03 3.02 4.42
CA MET A 54 12.81 3.07 3.18
C MET A 54 14.04 2.14 3.18
N ASN A 55 14.55 1.75 4.34
CA ASN A 55 15.69 0.81 4.52
C ASN A 55 16.84 1.08 3.54
N ALA A 56 17.46 2.26 3.68
CA ALA A 56 18.54 2.68 2.81
C ALA A 56 19.79 1.82 2.97
N ASN A 57 20.35 1.34 1.87
CA ASN A 57 21.67 0.71 1.84
C ASN A 57 22.74 1.77 1.66
N VAL A 58 23.40 2.13 2.77
CA VAL A 58 24.42 3.20 2.80
C VAL A 58 25.80 2.58 2.98
N GLU A 59 26.71 2.87 2.05
CA GLU A 59 28.11 2.47 2.11
C GLU A 59 29.01 3.67 2.41
N THR A 60 29.86 3.52 3.42
CA THR A 60 30.88 4.52 3.77
C THR A 60 32.26 3.99 3.40
N ARG A 61 33.00 4.73 2.60
CA ARG A 61 34.38 4.40 2.19
C ARG A 61 35.33 5.52 2.54
N ASN A 62 36.54 5.16 2.99
CA ASN A 62 37.63 6.10 3.17
C ASN A 62 38.67 5.90 2.06
N ASN A 63 39.09 7.00 1.46
CA ASN A 63 40.24 6.97 0.53
C ASN A 63 41.58 6.97 1.28
N ILE A 64 42.65 6.78 0.55
CA ILE A 64 44.03 6.76 1.14
C ILE A 64 44.45 8.08 1.72
N TRP A 65 43.74 9.17 1.45
CA TRP A 65 44.00 10.50 2.01
C TRP A 65 43.23 10.77 3.31
N GLY A 66 42.46 9.78 3.76
CA GLY A 66 41.65 9.89 4.96
C GLY A 66 40.31 10.62 4.75
N GLU A 67 39.92 10.90 3.50
CA GLU A 67 38.63 11.50 3.19
C GLU A 67 37.55 10.44 3.15
N THR A 68 36.45 10.75 3.79
CA THR A 68 35.26 9.86 3.85
C THR A 68 34.29 10.21 2.73
N SER A 69 33.88 9.20 1.97
CA SER A 69 32.75 9.30 1.04
C SER A 69 31.60 8.42 1.51
N VAL A 70 30.38 8.93 1.39
CA VAL A 70 29.14 8.21 1.73
C VAL A 70 28.33 8.07 0.45
N ASN A 71 28.00 6.84 0.08
CA ASN A 71 27.17 6.52 -1.07
C ASN A 71 25.92 5.81 -0.58
N LEU A 72 24.76 6.22 -1.09
CA LEU A 72 23.50 5.51 -0.94
C LEU A 72 23.27 4.72 -2.23
N ASP A 73 23.34 3.39 -2.14
CA ASP A 73 23.27 2.49 -3.29
C ASP A 73 21.82 2.22 -3.70
N SER A 74 20.98 1.89 -2.74
CA SER A 74 19.60 1.46 -2.99
C SER A 74 18.70 1.67 -1.78
N TYR A 75 17.39 1.60 -2.01
CA TYR A 75 16.37 1.47 -0.97
C TYR A 75 15.74 0.10 -1.05
N GLN A 76 15.35 -0.45 0.10
CA GLN A 76 14.57 -1.69 0.23
C GLN A 76 13.29 -1.39 1.03
N PRO A 77 12.29 -0.72 0.42
CA PRO A 77 11.13 -0.27 1.14
C PRO A 77 10.30 -1.44 1.63
N GLN A 78 9.85 -1.36 2.88
CA GLN A 78 9.05 -2.37 3.55
C GLN A 78 7.99 -1.70 4.42
N ALA A 79 6.81 -2.31 4.49
CA ALA A 79 5.77 -1.90 5.42
C ALA A 79 5.20 -3.10 6.17
N SER A 80 4.71 -2.88 7.40
CA SER A 80 4.04 -3.89 8.21
C SER A 80 2.57 -3.54 8.41
N THR A 81 1.72 -4.56 8.36
CA THR A 81 0.30 -4.48 8.72
C THR A 81 0.06 -5.37 9.93
N ASP A 82 0.21 -4.79 11.11
CA ASP A 82 -0.02 -5.45 12.39
C ASP A 82 -0.78 -4.48 13.32
N PRO A 83 -2.01 -4.84 13.75
CA PRO A 83 -2.76 -6.06 13.42
C PRO A 83 -3.48 -6.00 12.06
N TYR A 84 -3.70 -7.14 11.42
CA TYR A 84 -4.69 -7.31 10.36
C TYR A 84 -5.77 -8.27 10.84
N TYR A 85 -6.99 -7.78 11.03
CA TYR A 85 -8.14 -8.59 11.43
C TYR A 85 -8.81 -9.20 10.21
N ALA A 86 -8.96 -10.51 10.22
CA ALA A 86 -9.57 -11.27 9.13
C ALA A 86 -11.08 -11.07 9.08
N GLU A 87 -11.61 -10.74 7.91
CA GLU A 87 -13.05 -10.57 7.67
C GLU A 87 -13.51 -11.47 6.53
N ILE A 88 -14.57 -12.24 6.78
CA ILE A 88 -15.16 -13.12 5.77
C ILE A 88 -15.73 -12.28 4.62
N GLY A 89 -15.34 -12.64 3.39
CA GLY A 89 -15.80 -11.96 2.17
C GLY A 89 -14.92 -10.79 1.75
N GLU A 90 -13.80 -10.54 2.45
CA GLU A 90 -12.79 -9.60 2.01
C GLU A 90 -11.75 -10.30 1.12
N PRO A 91 -11.52 -9.83 -0.14
CA PRO A 91 -10.58 -10.49 -1.06
C PRO A 91 -9.16 -10.62 -0.49
N LEU A 92 -8.71 -9.64 0.29
CA LEU A 92 -7.40 -9.69 0.92
C LEU A 92 -7.31 -10.79 1.96
N PHE A 93 -8.38 -11.03 2.73
CA PHE A 93 -8.43 -12.16 3.67
C PHE A 93 -8.29 -13.50 2.94
N ASP A 94 -9.07 -13.71 1.88
CA ASP A 94 -9.01 -14.95 1.10
C ASP A 94 -7.61 -15.19 0.55
N ARG A 95 -6.95 -14.12 0.11
CA ARG A 95 -5.58 -14.14 -0.39
C ARG A 95 -4.57 -14.53 0.70
N LEU A 96 -4.62 -13.88 1.87
CA LEU A 96 -3.71 -14.15 2.98
C LEU A 96 -3.93 -15.55 3.56
N GLN A 97 -5.20 -15.98 3.68
CA GLN A 97 -5.52 -17.32 4.14
C GLN A 97 -4.99 -18.38 3.17
N GLY A 98 -5.11 -18.17 1.86
CA GLY A 98 -4.54 -19.06 0.85
C GLY A 98 -3.01 -19.19 0.98
N ILE A 99 -2.30 -18.10 1.24
CA ILE A 99 -0.84 -18.15 1.51
C ILE A 99 -0.53 -19.02 2.73
N VAL A 100 -1.33 -18.88 3.80
CA VAL A 100 -1.15 -19.67 5.04
C VAL A 100 -1.42 -21.14 4.80
N ASP A 101 -2.55 -21.47 4.19
CA ASP A 101 -3.03 -22.86 4.04
C ASP A 101 -2.14 -23.67 3.10
N GLU A 102 -1.75 -23.06 1.98
CA GLU A 102 -0.95 -23.72 0.94
C GLU A 102 0.56 -23.58 1.14
N ARG A 103 1.00 -22.76 2.13
CA ARG A 103 2.42 -22.44 2.36
C ARG A 103 3.08 -21.90 1.09
N GLN A 104 2.38 -20.98 0.41
CA GLN A 104 2.82 -20.39 -0.85
C GLN A 104 4.16 -19.68 -0.70
N THR A 105 4.96 -19.70 -1.77
CA THR A 105 6.31 -19.13 -1.81
C THR A 105 6.60 -18.51 -3.19
N LEU A 106 7.68 -17.75 -3.29
CA LEU A 106 8.20 -17.19 -4.55
C LEU A 106 7.16 -16.35 -5.32
N ASP A 107 6.88 -16.74 -6.55
CA ASP A 107 6.02 -15.99 -7.46
C ASP A 107 4.55 -15.95 -7.00
N ASP A 108 4.15 -16.92 -6.19
CA ASP A 108 2.80 -16.95 -5.62
C ASP A 108 2.56 -15.84 -4.58
N LEU A 109 3.61 -15.22 -4.07
CA LEU A 109 3.53 -14.11 -3.10
C LEU A 109 3.49 -12.73 -3.76
N LYS A 110 3.57 -12.66 -5.10
CA LYS A 110 3.58 -11.39 -5.83
C LYS A 110 2.26 -10.65 -5.68
N THR A 111 2.37 -9.36 -5.49
CA THR A 111 1.26 -8.41 -5.45
C THR A 111 1.70 -7.06 -6.00
N SER A 112 0.81 -6.07 -5.97
CA SER A 112 1.17 -4.68 -6.19
C SER A 112 0.48 -3.79 -5.15
N VAL A 113 1.15 -2.72 -4.77
CA VAL A 113 0.63 -1.71 -3.86
C VAL A 113 0.45 -0.41 -4.62
N VAL A 114 -0.65 0.29 -4.36
CA VAL A 114 -0.90 1.63 -4.88
C VAL A 114 -0.98 2.61 -3.71
N GLU A 115 -0.08 3.57 -3.69
CA GLU A 115 -0.10 4.72 -2.79
C GLU A 115 -0.83 5.87 -3.48
N VAL A 116 -1.89 6.37 -2.86
CA VAL A 116 -2.76 7.42 -3.43
C VAL A 116 -2.63 8.70 -2.61
N HIS A 117 -2.25 9.77 -3.26
CA HIS A 117 -2.10 11.10 -2.68
C HIS A 117 -3.42 11.87 -2.75
N LEU A 118 -4.28 11.70 -1.75
CA LEU A 118 -5.60 12.36 -1.74
C LEU A 118 -5.50 13.90 -1.65
N TRP A 119 -4.32 14.44 -1.30
CA TRP A 119 -4.06 15.88 -1.33
C TRP A 119 -3.69 16.41 -2.71
N ASP A 120 -3.49 15.54 -3.70
CA ASP A 120 -3.08 15.90 -5.07
C ASP A 120 -4.12 15.41 -6.08
N PRO A 121 -5.26 16.12 -6.22
CA PRO A 121 -6.31 15.73 -7.14
C PRO A 121 -5.91 16.04 -8.60
N VAL A 122 -6.12 15.07 -9.48
CA VAL A 122 -6.01 15.25 -10.94
C VAL A 122 -7.35 15.73 -11.49
N GLU A 123 -8.43 15.02 -11.14
CA GLU A 123 -9.81 15.36 -11.45
C GLU A 123 -10.65 15.17 -10.19
N ALA A 124 -10.70 16.20 -9.34
CA ALA A 124 -11.33 16.11 -8.03
C ALA A 124 -12.83 15.78 -8.12
N ALA A 125 -13.52 16.23 -9.18
CA ALA A 125 -14.95 15.95 -9.39
C ALA A 125 -15.23 14.44 -9.57
N ASP A 126 -14.27 13.71 -10.14
CA ASP A 126 -14.39 12.28 -10.43
C ASP A 126 -13.72 11.40 -9.38
N GLY A 127 -13.16 11.99 -8.32
CA GLY A 127 -12.43 11.24 -7.29
C GLY A 127 -11.13 10.60 -7.81
N THR A 128 -10.46 11.29 -8.74
CA THR A 128 -9.20 10.85 -9.36
C THR A 128 -8.03 11.63 -8.77
N TYR A 129 -7.02 10.89 -8.30
CA TYR A 129 -5.86 11.42 -7.59
C TYR A 129 -4.55 10.92 -8.18
N VAL A 130 -3.48 11.70 -7.97
CA VAL A 130 -2.12 11.22 -8.25
C VAL A 130 -1.84 10.01 -7.39
N ALA A 131 -1.26 8.99 -8.01
CA ALA A 131 -0.94 7.74 -7.34
C ALA A 131 0.36 7.13 -7.87
N TYR A 132 0.94 6.27 -7.06
CA TYR A 132 2.13 5.50 -7.40
C TYR A 132 1.83 4.01 -7.17
N LYS A 133 2.01 3.22 -8.21
CA LYS A 133 1.94 1.76 -8.13
C LYS A 133 3.34 1.19 -8.04
N GLU A 134 3.52 0.21 -7.18
CA GLU A 134 4.78 -0.51 -7.05
C GLU A 134 4.52 -1.99 -6.89
N ASP A 135 5.33 -2.81 -7.55
CA ASP A 135 5.27 -4.26 -7.39
C ASP A 135 5.83 -4.64 -6.02
N ALA A 136 5.25 -5.62 -5.40
CA ALA A 136 5.60 -6.03 -4.05
C ALA A 136 5.44 -7.54 -3.84
N ILE A 137 5.96 -8.01 -2.72
CA ILE A 137 5.81 -9.39 -2.23
C ILE A 137 5.16 -9.32 -0.85
N ILE A 138 4.16 -10.19 -0.63
CA ILE A 138 3.53 -10.37 0.68
C ILE A 138 4.31 -11.41 1.47
N GLU A 139 4.63 -11.08 2.72
CA GLU A 139 5.17 -12.02 3.71
C GLU A 139 4.19 -12.11 4.87
N VAL A 140 3.51 -13.24 5.03
CA VAL A 140 2.69 -13.48 6.23
C VAL A 140 3.60 -13.78 7.41
N SER A 141 3.59 -12.90 8.43
CA SER A 141 4.49 -13.00 9.59
C SER A 141 3.99 -14.05 10.59
N SER A 142 2.67 -14.07 10.81
CA SER A 142 2.01 -14.98 11.73
C SER A 142 0.54 -15.13 11.40
N TYR A 143 -0.15 -16.06 12.02
CA TYR A 143 -1.60 -16.18 11.95
C TYR A 143 -2.14 -16.78 13.25
N GLY A 144 -3.35 -16.39 13.61
CA GLY A 144 -4.00 -16.80 14.87
C GLY A 144 -4.84 -15.68 15.43
N GLY A 145 -4.49 -15.19 16.60
CA GLY A 145 -5.18 -14.07 17.22
C GLY A 145 -5.46 -14.31 18.70
N ASP A 146 -6.31 -13.47 19.25
CA ASP A 146 -6.72 -13.49 20.63
C ASP A 146 -8.25 -13.44 20.75
N THR A 147 -8.76 -13.04 21.91
CA THR A 147 -10.21 -12.91 22.17
C THR A 147 -10.89 -11.81 21.34
N THR A 148 -10.12 -10.93 20.70
CA THR A 148 -10.66 -9.84 19.87
C THR A 148 -10.94 -10.27 18.43
N GLY A 149 -10.23 -11.28 17.92
CA GLY A 149 -10.47 -11.81 16.59
C GLY A 149 -9.31 -12.62 16.01
N TYR A 150 -9.57 -13.21 14.85
CA TYR A 150 -8.55 -13.88 14.06
C TYR A 150 -7.72 -12.86 13.31
N GLN A 151 -6.41 -12.98 13.38
CA GLN A 151 -5.45 -12.04 12.82
C GLN A 151 -4.44 -12.74 11.92
N ILE A 152 -4.07 -12.07 10.84
CA ILE A 152 -3.02 -12.50 9.90
C ILE A 152 -2.09 -11.30 9.63
N PRO A 153 -1.23 -10.91 10.58
CA PRO A 153 -0.25 -9.86 10.34
C PRO A 153 0.68 -10.22 9.18
N PHE A 154 0.98 -9.24 8.33
CA PHE A 154 1.84 -9.46 7.18
C PHE A 154 2.71 -8.24 6.88
N ASN A 155 3.83 -8.48 6.23
CA ASN A 155 4.73 -7.46 5.71
C ASN A 155 4.58 -7.35 4.19
N VAL A 156 4.83 -6.16 3.69
CA VAL A 156 4.87 -5.85 2.26
C VAL A 156 6.28 -5.41 1.92
N HIS A 157 6.97 -6.17 1.09
CA HIS A 157 8.31 -5.87 0.59
C HIS A 157 8.20 -5.32 -0.82
N HIS A 158 8.57 -4.06 -1.01
CA HIS A 158 8.52 -3.40 -2.32
C HIS A 158 9.72 -3.82 -3.17
N THR A 159 9.49 -4.04 -4.47
CA THR A 159 10.54 -4.53 -5.39
C THR A 159 11.25 -3.41 -6.16
N GLY A 160 10.87 -2.14 -5.95
CA GLY A 160 11.50 -0.97 -6.56
C GLY A 160 11.01 -0.59 -7.96
N ASN A 161 10.05 -1.29 -8.52
CA ASN A 161 9.43 -0.94 -9.80
C ASN A 161 8.24 0.02 -9.56
N ARG A 162 8.55 1.28 -9.24
CA ARG A 162 7.56 2.30 -8.89
C ARG A 162 7.13 3.10 -10.11
N VAL A 163 5.84 3.04 -10.44
CA VAL A 163 5.24 3.70 -11.60
C VAL A 163 4.26 4.79 -11.14
N LYS A 164 4.44 6.00 -11.64
CA LYS A 164 3.51 7.11 -11.43
C LYS A 164 2.27 6.97 -12.31
N GLY A 165 1.13 7.40 -11.80
CA GLY A 165 -0.13 7.38 -12.53
C GLY A 165 -1.26 8.03 -11.75
N LYS A 166 -2.47 7.61 -12.08
CA LYS A 166 -3.73 8.11 -11.51
C LYS A 166 -4.52 6.96 -10.93
N PHE A 167 -5.23 7.24 -9.83
CA PHE A 167 -6.12 6.27 -9.20
C PHE A 167 -7.53 6.83 -9.04
N VAL A 168 -8.52 6.10 -9.54
CA VAL A 168 -9.93 6.44 -9.40
C VAL A 168 -10.49 5.70 -8.18
N LEU A 169 -10.89 6.43 -7.14
CA LEU A 169 -11.35 5.83 -5.88
C LEU A 169 -12.61 4.98 -6.03
N ALA A 170 -13.56 5.44 -6.85
CA ALA A 170 -14.87 4.77 -7.00
C ALA A 170 -14.74 3.39 -7.65
N THR A 171 -13.86 3.25 -8.63
CA THR A 171 -13.63 2.00 -9.38
C THR A 171 -12.41 1.24 -8.89
N LYS A 172 -11.64 1.82 -7.96
CA LYS A 172 -10.35 1.29 -7.49
C LYS A 172 -9.44 0.89 -8.66
N THR A 173 -9.29 1.79 -9.64
CA THR A 173 -8.52 1.52 -10.85
C THR A 173 -7.30 2.43 -10.94
N PHE A 174 -6.13 1.83 -11.15
CA PHE A 174 -4.88 2.54 -11.42
C PHE A 174 -4.65 2.62 -12.93
N THR A 175 -4.20 3.77 -13.40
CA THR A 175 -3.77 3.99 -14.80
C THR A 175 -2.42 4.68 -14.77
N ALA A 176 -1.41 4.06 -15.36
CA ALA A 176 -0.06 4.64 -15.47
C ALA A 176 -0.07 5.90 -16.34
N ASP A 177 0.77 6.87 -16.01
CA ASP A 177 1.07 7.99 -16.89
C ASP A 177 1.84 7.47 -18.13
N ALA A 178 1.59 8.08 -19.29
CA ALA A 178 2.24 7.72 -20.54
C ALA A 178 3.68 8.25 -20.62
#